data_b193870428c7208073cf035329117042
#
_entry.id   b193870428c7208073cf035329117042
#
_cell.length_a   1.000
_cell.length_b   1.000
_cell.length_c   1.000
_cell.angle_alpha   90.00
_cell.angle_beta   90.00
_cell.angle_gamma   90.00
#
_symmetry.space_group_name_H-M   'P 1'
#
loop_
_entity.id
_entity.type
_entity.pdbx_description
1 polymer ?
#
loop_
_entity_poly.entity_id
_entity_poly.type
_entity_poly.pdbx_seq_one_letter_code
_entity_poly.pdbx_strand_id
1 'polypeptide(L)'
;MKNILLKSLIFLSLGSCDENSPNNNLNSNSYSLSTKTILIEQSLDNNNLIIRPVIIQTPNVIDTSKSYPIVFAFHGRGGNNNSWVNHLINYTNSGEFIGIYPQGYLESWNLGPEPSNANDVEFINLIVDELQNYDNLNFDKMYAIGTSNGSGMVNKLAIETNHFKAIAPIASQLIESLPLLDSTNPISVLQVNGAADTTIPIDGGPMLGHVFLDAYESAELWATKFNCSQNPNIIMLGQDTLYVFDSCENEKEIRYLRIEDGEHNLPLHILFQDVWAFFQRF
;
A
#
# COMPACT_ATOMS: atom_id res chain seq x y z
N MET A 1 -25.53 -66.21 36.88
CA MET A 1 -25.14 -66.52 38.27
C MET A 1 -24.40 -65.32 38.85
N LYS A 2 -24.95 -64.92 39.99
CA LYS A 2 -24.39 -64.01 41.02
C LYS A 2 -24.08 -62.56 40.72
N ASN A 3 -25.01 -61.78 41.20
CA ASN A 3 -24.91 -60.43 41.72
C ASN A 3 -23.72 -60.24 42.67
N ILE A 4 -23.10 -59.07 42.67
CA ILE A 4 -22.73 -58.37 43.91
C ILE A 4 -22.88 -56.87 43.67
N LEU A 5 -23.86 -56.30 44.43
CA LEU A 5 -23.96 -54.84 44.73
C LEU A 5 -22.82 -54.48 45.68
N LEU A 6 -22.21 -53.30 45.49
CA LEU A 6 -21.62 -52.62 46.63
C LEU A 6 -21.97 -51.12 46.58
N LYS A 7 -22.56 -50.68 47.65
CA LYS A 7 -23.00 -49.32 47.97
C LYS A 7 -21.84 -48.50 48.52
N SER A 8 -22.10 -47.18 48.46
CA SER A 8 -21.61 -46.14 49.37
C SER A 8 -20.35 -45.43 48.90
N LEU A 9 -20.14 -44.22 49.06
CA LEU A 9 -20.56 -43.17 50.02
C LEU A 9 -20.36 -41.80 49.37
N ILE A 10 -21.34 -40.94 49.58
CA ILE A 10 -21.26 -39.51 49.26
C ILE A 10 -20.40 -38.84 50.34
N PHE A 11 -19.32 -38.16 49.94
CA PHE A 11 -18.69 -37.13 50.76
C PHE A 11 -18.88 -35.79 50.08
N LEU A 12 -19.77 -34.94 50.59
CA LEU A 12 -19.76 -33.54 50.34
C LEU A 12 -18.59 -32.91 51.08
N SER A 13 -17.66 -32.33 50.34
CA SER A 13 -16.74 -31.33 50.85
C SER A 13 -17.04 -30.01 50.15
N LEU A 14 -17.61 -29.08 50.93
CA LEU A 14 -17.70 -27.67 50.60
C LEU A 14 -16.28 -27.09 50.56
N GLY A 15 -15.78 -26.89 49.35
CA GLY A 15 -14.55 -26.16 49.10
C GLY A 15 -14.85 -24.80 48.50
N SER A 16 -14.54 -23.76 49.23
CA SER A 16 -14.58 -22.35 48.90
C SER A 16 -13.95 -22.09 47.55
N CYS A 17 -14.67 -21.49 46.63
CA CYS A 17 -14.12 -20.88 45.40
C CYS A 17 -13.40 -19.61 45.79
N ASP A 18 -12.05 -19.62 45.80
CA ASP A 18 -11.26 -18.42 45.64
C ASP A 18 -11.23 -18.05 44.16
N GLU A 19 -12.02 -17.05 43.79
CA GLU A 19 -11.91 -16.36 42.52
C GLU A 19 -10.65 -15.46 42.55
N ASN A 20 -9.52 -16.02 42.20
CA ASN A 20 -8.37 -15.26 41.75
C ASN A 20 -7.98 -15.75 40.34
N SER A 21 -8.76 -15.34 39.34
CA SER A 21 -8.29 -15.30 37.97
C SER A 21 -7.23 -14.22 37.86
N PRO A 22 -6.01 -14.51 37.41
CA PRO A 22 -5.08 -13.46 37.08
C PRO A 22 -5.68 -12.67 35.91
N ASN A 23 -6.03 -11.42 36.17
CA ASN A 23 -6.24 -10.42 35.12
C ASN A 23 -4.93 -10.34 34.34
N ASN A 24 -4.86 -11.08 33.23
CA ASN A 24 -3.91 -10.82 32.19
C ASN A 24 -4.33 -9.50 31.49
N ASN A 25 -4.09 -8.38 32.18
CA ASN A 25 -3.89 -7.11 31.54
C ASN A 25 -2.59 -7.24 30.74
N LEU A 26 -2.68 -7.74 29.52
CA LEU A 26 -1.72 -7.42 28.48
C LEU A 26 -1.78 -5.90 28.34
N ASN A 27 -0.92 -5.20 29.06
CA ASN A 27 -0.56 -3.83 28.75
C ASN A 27 0.04 -3.88 27.35
N SER A 28 -0.78 -3.77 26.32
CA SER A 28 -0.33 -3.37 25.00
C SER A 28 0.17 -1.93 25.19
N ASN A 29 1.48 -1.76 25.35
CA ASN A 29 2.12 -0.45 25.27
C ASN A 29 1.92 0.02 23.82
N SER A 30 0.79 0.67 23.55
CA SER A 30 0.59 1.32 22.26
C SER A 30 1.47 2.57 22.19
N TYR A 31 2.01 2.83 21.03
CA TYR A 31 2.83 4.01 20.78
C TYR A 31 1.93 5.17 20.32
N SER A 32 2.20 6.36 20.85
CA SER A 32 1.58 7.56 20.32
C SER A 32 2.19 7.97 18.98
N LEU A 33 1.33 8.41 18.05
CA LEU A 33 1.76 8.93 16.76
C LEU A 33 2.54 10.25 16.92
N SER A 34 3.63 10.36 16.18
CA SER A 34 4.41 11.60 16.03
C SER A 34 5.21 11.53 14.74
N THR A 35 5.52 12.68 14.15
CA THR A 35 6.46 12.71 13.02
C THR A 35 7.83 12.25 13.47
N LYS A 36 8.31 11.16 12.90
CA LYS A 36 9.60 10.53 13.25
C LYS A 36 10.08 9.59 12.15
N THR A 37 11.33 9.17 12.26
CA THR A 37 11.87 8.05 11.49
C THR A 37 11.93 6.82 12.39
N ILE A 38 11.34 5.72 11.94
CA ILE A 38 11.54 4.40 12.53
C ILE A 38 12.55 3.61 11.69
N LEU A 39 13.17 2.62 12.31
CA LEU A 39 14.17 1.77 11.68
C LEU A 39 13.63 0.34 11.66
N ILE A 40 13.51 -0.23 10.48
CA ILE A 40 13.04 -1.61 10.29
C ILE A 40 14.23 -2.49 9.91
N GLU A 41 14.46 -3.53 10.69
CA GLU A 41 15.43 -4.57 10.35
C GLU A 41 14.83 -5.55 9.34
N GLN A 42 15.61 -5.87 8.32
CA GLN A 42 15.26 -6.88 7.32
C GLN A 42 16.46 -7.80 7.05
N SER A 43 16.20 -9.09 6.91
CA SER A 43 17.21 -10.05 6.45
C SER A 43 17.24 -10.10 4.93
N LEU A 44 18.43 -10.04 4.34
CA LEU A 44 18.65 -10.41 2.95
C LEU A 44 18.86 -11.92 2.83
N ASP A 45 18.72 -12.48 1.62
CA ASP A 45 18.79 -13.92 1.34
C ASP A 45 20.05 -14.64 1.87
N ASN A 46 21.12 -13.90 2.12
CA ASN A 46 22.40 -14.43 2.65
C ASN A 46 22.58 -14.19 4.16
N ASN A 47 21.49 -14.00 4.91
CA ASN A 47 21.45 -13.67 6.34
C ASN A 47 22.15 -12.34 6.74
N ASN A 48 22.43 -11.48 5.79
CA ASN A 48 22.87 -10.11 6.10
C ASN A 48 21.67 -9.30 6.56
N LEU A 49 21.78 -8.72 7.75
CA LEU A 49 20.80 -7.78 8.27
C LEU A 49 21.06 -6.40 7.67
N ILE A 50 20.00 -5.79 7.18
CA ILE A 50 19.97 -4.39 6.77
C ILE A 50 18.97 -3.62 7.61
N ILE A 51 19.25 -2.35 7.83
CA ILE A 51 18.36 -1.43 8.52
C ILE A 51 17.82 -0.43 7.51
N ARG A 52 16.50 -0.36 7.38
CA ARG A 52 15.84 0.53 6.42
C ARG A 52 15.02 1.58 7.16
N PRO A 53 15.29 2.88 6.96
CA PRO A 53 14.53 3.94 7.59
C PRO A 53 13.16 4.12 6.93
N VAL A 54 12.15 4.43 7.74
CA VAL A 54 10.80 4.76 7.31
C VAL A 54 10.38 6.04 8.01
N ILE A 55 10.00 7.06 7.27
CA ILE A 55 9.43 8.29 7.84
C ILE A 55 7.94 8.06 8.08
N ILE A 56 7.50 8.34 9.30
CA ILE A 56 6.10 8.55 9.66
C ILE A 56 5.89 10.06 9.72
N GLN A 57 4.99 10.59 8.91
CA GLN A 57 4.63 12.01 8.90
C GLN A 57 3.20 12.19 9.40
N THR A 58 3.03 12.99 10.44
CA THR A 58 1.76 13.20 11.15
C THR A 58 1.39 14.67 11.17
N PRO A 59 0.14 15.02 11.48
CA PRO A 59 -0.18 16.38 11.87
C PRO A 59 0.61 16.81 13.12
N ASN A 60 0.81 18.11 13.28
CA ASN A 60 1.51 18.66 14.45
C ASN A 60 0.82 18.34 15.78
N VAL A 61 -0.51 18.21 15.74
CA VAL A 61 -1.35 17.84 16.89
C VAL A 61 -2.21 16.65 16.46
N ILE A 62 -2.05 15.53 17.13
CA ILE A 62 -2.87 14.34 16.93
C ILE A 62 -4.20 14.53 17.64
N ASP A 63 -5.30 14.40 16.90
CA ASP A 63 -6.64 14.25 17.46
C ASP A 63 -6.86 12.78 17.82
N THR A 64 -6.78 12.48 19.11
CA THR A 64 -6.90 11.11 19.62
C THR A 64 -8.30 10.53 19.49
N SER A 65 -9.30 11.34 19.09
CA SER A 65 -10.65 10.86 18.77
C SER A 65 -10.78 10.35 17.33
N LYS A 66 -9.77 10.62 16.48
CA LYS A 66 -9.76 10.19 15.08
C LYS A 66 -8.99 8.89 14.89
N SER A 67 -9.36 8.14 13.86
CA SER A 67 -8.60 7.06 13.27
C SER A 67 -8.20 7.50 11.86
N TYR A 68 -6.91 7.75 11.66
CA TYR A 68 -6.38 8.37 10.44
C TYR A 68 -6.16 7.35 9.34
N PRO A 69 -6.58 7.62 8.09
CA PRO A 69 -6.13 6.87 6.93
C PRO A 69 -4.60 6.84 6.83
N ILE A 70 -4.06 5.86 6.14
CA ILE A 70 -2.62 5.65 5.98
C ILE A 70 -2.28 5.75 4.49
N VAL A 71 -1.32 6.59 4.12
CA VAL A 71 -0.83 6.71 2.75
C VAL A 71 0.65 6.33 2.71
N PHE A 72 0.96 5.22 2.05
CA PHE A 72 2.33 4.85 1.71
C PHE A 72 2.75 5.55 0.43
N ALA A 73 3.93 6.18 0.42
CA ALA A 73 4.44 6.85 -0.76
C ALA A 73 5.87 6.40 -1.11
N PHE A 74 6.02 5.87 -2.33
CA PHE A 74 7.20 5.19 -2.82
C PHE A 74 7.97 6.07 -3.81
N HIS A 75 9.23 6.37 -3.49
CA HIS A 75 10.12 7.17 -4.34
C HIS A 75 10.53 6.43 -5.62
N GLY A 76 10.89 7.17 -6.66
CA GLY A 76 11.50 6.62 -7.87
C GLY A 76 12.94 6.14 -7.64
N ARG A 77 13.54 5.46 -8.62
CA ARG A 77 14.93 5.00 -8.58
C ARG A 77 15.89 6.19 -8.39
N GLY A 78 16.86 6.03 -7.48
CA GLY A 78 17.79 7.09 -7.09
C GLY A 78 17.23 8.10 -6.10
N GLY A 79 15.95 7.93 -5.69
CA GLY A 79 15.30 8.75 -4.66
C GLY A 79 15.48 8.20 -3.25
N ASN A 80 14.81 8.84 -2.30
CA ASN A 80 14.86 8.44 -0.91
C ASN A 80 13.52 8.71 -0.20
N ASN A 81 13.42 8.31 1.06
CA ASN A 81 12.22 8.46 1.86
C ASN A 81 11.77 9.92 2.13
N ASN A 82 12.62 10.92 1.84
CA ASN A 82 12.22 12.34 1.91
C ASN A 82 11.52 12.83 0.65
N SER A 83 11.58 12.08 -0.45
CA SER A 83 11.08 12.53 -1.76
C SER A 83 9.61 12.96 -1.74
N TRP A 84 8.79 12.36 -0.88
CA TRP A 84 7.37 12.66 -0.78
C TRP A 84 6.99 13.64 0.34
N VAL A 85 7.86 13.86 1.33
CA VAL A 85 7.56 14.65 2.54
C VAL A 85 6.95 16.01 2.20
N ASN A 86 7.60 16.77 1.32
CA ASN A 86 7.15 18.11 0.96
C ASN A 86 5.91 18.12 0.04
N HIS A 87 5.72 17.08 -0.77
CA HIS A 87 4.55 16.98 -1.64
C HIS A 87 3.26 16.73 -0.83
N LEU A 88 3.36 16.01 0.29
CA LEU A 88 2.22 15.58 1.09
C LEU A 88 2.02 16.37 2.39
N ILE A 89 2.94 17.29 2.73
CA ILE A 89 2.96 18.00 4.01
C ILE A 89 1.65 18.77 4.32
N ASN A 90 1.00 19.35 3.33
CA ASN A 90 -0.24 20.09 3.54
C ASN A 90 -1.38 19.16 3.99
N TYR A 91 -1.45 17.96 3.42
CA TYR A 91 -2.46 16.95 3.75
C TYR A 91 -2.18 16.30 5.11
N THR A 92 -0.93 15.96 5.40
CA THR A 92 -0.56 15.42 6.71
C THR A 92 -0.75 16.44 7.82
N ASN A 93 -0.35 17.72 7.61
CA ASN A 93 -0.55 18.78 8.59
C ASN A 93 -2.02 19.09 8.87
N SER A 94 -2.90 18.99 7.87
CA SER A 94 -4.34 19.14 8.05
C SER A 94 -5.02 17.92 8.70
N GLY A 95 -4.29 16.83 8.89
CA GLY A 95 -4.83 15.60 9.47
C GLY A 95 -5.75 14.83 8.55
N GLU A 96 -5.52 14.88 7.25
CA GLU A 96 -6.23 14.07 6.26
C GLU A 96 -5.82 12.60 6.36
N PHE A 97 -4.52 12.33 6.52
CA PHE A 97 -3.95 10.99 6.69
C PHE A 97 -2.59 11.05 7.40
N ILE A 98 -2.08 9.88 7.76
CA ILE A 98 -0.68 9.69 8.18
C ILE A 98 0.12 9.21 6.97
N GLY A 99 1.22 9.94 6.66
CA GLY A 99 2.15 9.59 5.59
C GLY A 99 3.20 8.58 6.06
N ILE A 100 3.43 7.53 5.27
CA ILE A 100 4.45 6.50 5.51
C ILE A 100 5.38 6.47 4.30
N TYR A 101 6.65 6.83 4.52
CA TYR A 101 7.63 6.96 3.45
C TYR A 101 8.81 6.02 3.68
N PRO A 102 8.75 4.80 3.13
CA PRO A 102 9.82 3.82 3.27
C PRO A 102 11.01 4.14 2.37
N GLN A 103 12.23 3.75 2.80
CA GLN A 103 13.44 3.85 2.01
C GLN A 103 13.66 2.56 1.22
N GLY A 104 13.73 2.67 -0.11
CA GLY A 104 14.16 1.58 -1.00
C GLY A 104 15.63 1.21 -0.75
N TYR A 105 15.93 -0.11 -0.67
CA TYR A 105 17.30 -0.56 -0.53
C TYR A 105 18.12 -0.20 -1.78
N LEU A 106 19.33 0.34 -1.60
CA LEU A 106 20.16 0.89 -2.68
C LEU A 106 19.39 1.90 -3.56
N GLU A 107 18.56 2.73 -2.91
CA GLU A 107 17.76 3.79 -3.55
C GLU A 107 16.84 3.28 -4.68
N SER A 108 16.36 2.03 -4.56
CA SER A 108 15.47 1.41 -5.56
C SER A 108 14.58 0.34 -4.94
N TRP A 109 13.53 -0.03 -5.66
CA TRP A 109 12.62 -1.13 -5.35
C TRP A 109 12.92 -2.30 -6.28
N ASN A 110 13.02 -3.49 -5.73
CA ASN A 110 13.36 -4.70 -6.48
C ASN A 110 12.18 -5.19 -7.33
N LEU A 111 12.24 -4.91 -8.61
CA LEU A 111 11.33 -5.41 -9.63
C LEU A 111 12.03 -6.40 -10.59
N GLY A 112 13.33 -6.65 -10.36
CA GLY A 112 14.17 -7.59 -11.13
C GLY A 112 15.55 -7.01 -11.47
N PRO A 113 15.67 -6.09 -12.43
CA PRO A 113 16.97 -5.57 -12.90
C PRO A 113 17.55 -4.42 -12.06
N GLU A 114 16.88 -3.98 -11.01
CA GLU A 114 17.32 -2.90 -10.14
C GLU A 114 18.57 -3.28 -9.32
N PRO A 115 19.32 -2.27 -8.80
CA PRO A 115 20.42 -2.52 -7.87
C PRO A 115 20.01 -3.23 -6.57
N SER A 116 18.77 -3.00 -6.12
CA SER A 116 18.20 -3.67 -4.94
C SER A 116 17.90 -5.13 -5.24
N ASN A 117 18.35 -6.03 -4.35
CA ASN A 117 17.95 -7.42 -4.31
C ASN A 117 17.13 -7.76 -3.05
N ALA A 118 16.67 -6.74 -2.31
CA ALA A 118 15.86 -6.93 -1.11
C ALA A 118 14.46 -7.45 -1.45
N ASN A 119 13.85 -8.19 -0.53
CA ASN A 119 12.44 -8.55 -0.60
C ASN A 119 11.60 -7.36 -0.09
N ASP A 120 11.24 -6.45 -1.01
CA ASP A 120 10.53 -5.23 -0.63
C ASP A 120 9.09 -5.48 -0.18
N VAL A 121 8.45 -6.57 -0.63
CA VAL A 121 7.12 -6.97 -0.13
C VAL A 121 7.19 -7.35 1.35
N GLU A 122 8.18 -8.15 1.74
CA GLU A 122 8.45 -8.48 3.15
C GLU A 122 8.72 -7.20 3.97
N PHE A 123 9.52 -6.28 3.44
CA PHE A 123 9.81 -5.01 4.12
C PHE A 123 8.52 -4.21 4.40
N ILE A 124 7.59 -4.15 3.44
CA ILE A 124 6.31 -3.46 3.66
C ILE A 124 5.44 -4.22 4.67
N ASN A 125 5.44 -5.55 4.66
CA ASN A 125 4.76 -6.35 5.69
C ASN A 125 5.31 -6.01 7.09
N LEU A 126 6.63 -5.95 7.26
CA LEU A 126 7.28 -5.57 8.54
C LEU A 126 6.89 -4.15 8.98
N ILE A 127 6.76 -3.21 8.05
CA ILE A 127 6.28 -1.86 8.36
C ILE A 127 4.82 -1.91 8.83
N VAL A 128 3.95 -2.63 8.13
CA VAL A 128 2.54 -2.76 8.51
C VAL A 128 2.40 -3.38 9.89
N ASP A 129 3.19 -4.42 10.20
CA ASP A 129 3.22 -5.06 11.51
C ASP A 129 3.69 -4.08 12.61
N GLU A 130 4.75 -3.30 12.35
CA GLU A 130 5.21 -2.26 13.29
C GLU A 130 4.14 -1.19 13.52
N LEU A 131 3.44 -0.78 12.45
CA LEU A 131 2.38 0.23 12.56
C LEU A 131 1.18 -0.23 13.42
N GLN A 132 0.98 -1.54 13.60
CA GLN A 132 -0.06 -2.09 14.50
C GLN A 132 0.16 -1.69 15.97
N ASN A 133 1.39 -1.30 16.34
CA ASN A 133 1.71 -0.84 17.69
C ASN A 133 1.28 0.61 17.95
N TYR A 134 0.78 1.34 16.94
CA TYR A 134 0.39 2.75 17.07
C TYR A 134 -1.12 2.89 17.16
N ASP A 135 -1.57 3.73 18.09
CA ASP A 135 -2.98 4.14 18.17
C ASP A 135 -3.36 5.07 17.01
N ASN A 136 -4.65 5.21 16.79
CA ASN A 136 -5.23 6.18 15.85
C ASN A 136 -4.92 5.96 14.37
N LEU A 137 -4.48 4.76 13.95
CA LEU A 137 -4.34 4.38 12.55
C LEU A 137 -5.55 3.57 12.07
N ASN A 138 -6.00 3.87 10.84
CA ASN A 138 -7.09 3.15 10.19
C ASN A 138 -6.56 2.21 9.12
N PHE A 139 -6.37 0.93 9.47
CA PHE A 139 -5.90 -0.10 8.56
C PHE A 139 -6.92 -0.51 7.49
N ASP A 140 -8.20 -0.14 7.66
CA ASP A 140 -9.21 -0.29 6.61
C ASP A 140 -9.15 0.81 5.55
N LYS A 141 -8.33 1.85 5.75
CA LYS A 141 -8.09 2.96 4.84
C LYS A 141 -6.61 3.14 4.57
N MET A 142 -6.00 2.10 3.98
CA MET A 142 -4.61 2.11 3.55
C MET A 142 -4.52 2.28 2.05
N TYR A 143 -3.68 3.21 1.61
CA TYR A 143 -3.48 3.56 0.21
C TYR A 143 -2.01 3.61 -0.13
N ALA A 144 -1.67 3.39 -1.41
CA ALA A 144 -0.29 3.46 -1.87
C ALA A 144 -0.16 4.32 -3.13
N ILE A 145 0.86 5.18 -3.15
CA ILE A 145 1.23 6.00 -4.30
C ILE A 145 2.73 5.84 -4.57
N GLY A 146 3.13 5.85 -5.82
CA GLY A 146 4.54 5.77 -6.18
C GLY A 146 4.82 6.36 -7.56
N THR A 147 6.07 6.77 -7.79
CA THR A 147 6.51 7.32 -9.07
C THR A 147 7.60 6.45 -9.69
N SER A 148 7.56 6.26 -11.03
CA SER A 148 8.60 5.54 -11.77
C SER A 148 8.84 4.12 -11.19
N ASN A 149 10.04 3.78 -10.73
CA ASN A 149 10.32 2.52 -10.03
C ASN A 149 9.42 2.31 -8.78
N GLY A 150 9.08 3.38 -8.05
CA GLY A 150 8.10 3.32 -6.95
C GLY A 150 6.69 3.00 -7.43
N SER A 151 6.31 3.40 -8.65
CA SER A 151 5.06 2.99 -9.29
C SER A 151 5.02 1.47 -9.54
N GLY A 152 6.12 0.92 -10.05
CA GLY A 152 6.26 -0.54 -10.20
C GLY A 152 6.13 -1.26 -8.86
N MET A 153 6.71 -0.70 -7.78
CA MET A 153 6.56 -1.26 -6.43
C MET A 153 5.10 -1.22 -5.95
N VAL A 154 4.38 -0.13 -6.21
CA VAL A 154 2.95 -0.01 -5.87
C VAL A 154 2.12 -1.08 -6.61
N ASN A 155 2.38 -1.29 -7.90
CA ASN A 155 1.76 -2.36 -8.66
C ASN A 155 2.09 -3.74 -8.06
N LYS A 156 3.37 -4.01 -7.71
CA LYS A 156 3.80 -5.26 -7.09
C LYS A 156 3.06 -5.53 -5.78
N LEU A 157 2.94 -4.52 -4.92
CA LEU A 157 2.22 -4.64 -3.65
C LEU A 157 0.72 -4.93 -3.85
N ALA A 158 0.09 -4.31 -4.84
CA ALA A 158 -1.30 -4.58 -5.18
C ALA A 158 -1.52 -6.02 -5.71
N ILE A 159 -0.53 -6.56 -6.42
CA ILE A 159 -0.57 -7.92 -6.97
C ILE A 159 -0.34 -8.96 -5.87
N GLU A 160 0.65 -8.74 -4.99
CA GLU A 160 1.17 -9.76 -4.07
C GLU A 160 0.64 -9.63 -2.64
N THR A 161 -0.09 -8.54 -2.30
CA THR A 161 -0.65 -8.31 -0.95
C THR A 161 -2.12 -7.88 -0.99
N ASN A 162 -2.72 -7.74 0.19
CA ASN A 162 -4.09 -7.24 0.36
C ASN A 162 -4.17 -6.02 1.30
N HIS A 163 -3.04 -5.33 1.51
CA HIS A 163 -2.97 -4.23 2.46
C HIS A 163 -3.79 -2.99 2.01
N PHE A 164 -3.80 -2.71 0.71
CA PHE A 164 -4.30 -1.43 0.19
C PHE A 164 -5.71 -1.53 -0.37
N LYS A 165 -6.51 -0.48 -0.18
CA LYS A 165 -7.86 -0.34 -0.74
C LYS A 165 -7.85 0.31 -2.12
N ALA A 166 -6.88 1.20 -2.35
CA ALA A 166 -6.62 1.82 -3.64
C ALA A 166 -5.14 2.15 -3.81
N ILE A 167 -4.69 2.20 -5.06
CA ILE A 167 -3.32 2.53 -5.44
C ILE A 167 -3.29 3.61 -6.53
N ALA A 168 -2.17 4.36 -6.56
CA ALA A 168 -1.90 5.34 -7.61
C ALA A 168 -0.47 5.15 -8.17
N PRO A 169 -0.27 4.25 -9.17
CA PRO A 169 0.97 4.15 -9.92
C PRO A 169 1.12 5.34 -10.88
N ILE A 170 2.22 6.12 -10.75
CA ILE A 170 2.49 7.32 -11.53
C ILE A 170 3.77 7.18 -12.34
N ALA A 171 3.73 7.56 -13.62
CA ALA A 171 4.85 7.53 -14.58
C ALA A 171 5.50 6.16 -14.72
N SER A 172 4.74 5.08 -14.53
CA SER A 172 5.09 3.72 -14.92
C SER A 172 3.84 2.84 -14.87
N GLN A 173 3.67 2.02 -15.87
CA GLN A 173 2.60 1.02 -16.03
C GLN A 173 3.08 -0.38 -15.62
N LEU A 174 2.26 -1.41 -15.82
CA LEU A 174 2.63 -2.81 -15.59
C LEU A 174 3.79 -3.23 -16.49
N ILE A 175 4.56 -4.21 -16.01
CA ILE A 175 5.67 -4.85 -16.72
C ILE A 175 5.37 -6.34 -16.94
N GLU A 176 5.85 -6.91 -18.05
CA GLU A 176 5.59 -8.32 -18.39
C GLU A 176 6.07 -9.31 -17.33
N SER A 177 7.18 -8.99 -16.64
CA SER A 177 7.75 -9.85 -15.59
C SER A 177 6.94 -9.84 -14.28
N LEU A 178 5.91 -8.99 -14.16
CA LEU A 178 5.04 -8.87 -12.98
C LEU A 178 3.57 -8.98 -13.41
N PRO A 179 3.11 -10.16 -13.85
CA PRO A 179 1.74 -10.35 -14.29
C PRO A 179 0.74 -10.34 -13.12
N LEU A 180 -0.50 -9.99 -13.40
CA LEU A 180 -1.59 -10.10 -12.43
C LEU A 180 -1.82 -11.59 -12.09
N LEU A 181 -1.83 -11.92 -10.80
CA LEU A 181 -2.01 -13.28 -10.31
C LEU A 181 -3.50 -13.63 -10.17
N ASP A 182 -3.83 -14.91 -10.20
CA ASP A 182 -5.20 -15.36 -9.90
C ASP A 182 -5.63 -14.98 -8.48
N SER A 183 -4.66 -14.95 -7.56
CA SER A 183 -4.85 -14.55 -6.16
C SER A 183 -4.89 -13.04 -5.92
N THR A 184 -4.65 -12.21 -6.95
CA THR A 184 -4.71 -10.74 -6.79
C THR A 184 -6.11 -10.30 -6.38
N ASN A 185 -6.20 -9.67 -5.21
CA ASN A 185 -7.47 -9.20 -4.66
C ASN A 185 -7.98 -7.94 -5.40
N PRO A 186 -9.31 -7.77 -5.54
CA PRO A 186 -9.87 -6.56 -6.13
C PRO A 186 -9.43 -5.29 -5.42
N ILE A 187 -8.85 -4.38 -6.18
CA ILE A 187 -8.32 -3.10 -5.70
C ILE A 187 -8.67 -1.98 -6.68
N SER A 188 -8.83 -0.76 -6.21
CA SER A 188 -9.03 0.40 -7.07
C SER A 188 -7.70 0.98 -7.52
N VAL A 189 -7.57 1.32 -8.80
CA VAL A 189 -6.31 1.80 -9.40
C VAL A 189 -6.54 3.12 -10.12
N LEU A 190 -5.73 4.13 -9.81
CA LEU A 190 -5.60 5.34 -10.62
C LEU A 190 -4.20 5.38 -11.22
N GLN A 191 -4.05 4.82 -12.42
CA GLN A 191 -2.80 4.88 -13.17
C GLN A 191 -2.67 6.26 -13.85
N VAL A 192 -1.47 6.87 -13.77
CA VAL A 192 -1.20 8.19 -14.36
C VAL A 192 0.08 8.13 -15.17
N ASN A 193 0.01 8.44 -16.47
CA ASN A 193 1.18 8.50 -17.34
C ASN A 193 1.19 9.78 -18.17
N GLY A 194 2.39 10.28 -18.45
CA GLY A 194 2.63 11.36 -19.38
C GLY A 194 2.82 10.83 -20.80
N ALA A 195 2.11 11.39 -21.78
CA ALA A 195 2.21 10.95 -23.17
C ALA A 195 3.52 11.40 -23.85
N ALA A 196 4.19 12.42 -23.31
CA ALA A 196 5.52 12.86 -23.74
C ALA A 196 6.68 12.22 -22.94
N ASP A 197 6.39 11.22 -22.10
CA ASP A 197 7.41 10.51 -21.33
C ASP A 197 8.34 9.71 -22.25
N THR A 198 9.63 10.12 -22.31
CA THR A 198 10.67 9.42 -23.08
C THR A 198 11.49 8.44 -22.23
N THR A 199 11.30 8.43 -20.91
CA THR A 199 11.97 7.53 -19.97
C THR A 199 11.23 6.20 -19.87
N ILE A 200 9.91 6.25 -19.71
CA ILE A 200 9.00 5.10 -19.76
C ILE A 200 7.84 5.49 -20.69
N PRO A 201 7.98 5.29 -22.00
CA PRO A 201 6.96 5.66 -22.96
C PRO A 201 5.62 4.98 -22.71
N ILE A 202 4.53 5.68 -22.98
CA ILE A 202 3.18 5.12 -22.81
C ILE A 202 2.91 3.93 -23.76
N ASP A 203 3.57 3.89 -24.91
CA ASP A 203 3.47 2.78 -25.87
C ASP A 203 4.17 1.49 -25.37
N GLY A 204 4.82 1.56 -24.20
CA GLY A 204 5.52 0.42 -23.61
C GLY A 204 6.80 -0.01 -24.32
N GLY A 205 7.15 -1.29 -24.20
CA GLY A 205 8.31 -1.89 -24.82
C GLY A 205 9.53 -2.03 -23.89
N PRO A 206 10.69 -2.48 -24.42
CA PRO A 206 11.90 -2.73 -23.64
C PRO A 206 12.58 -1.43 -23.23
N MET A 207 12.63 -1.14 -21.92
CA MET A 207 13.27 0.04 -21.35
C MET A 207 13.78 -0.27 -19.93
N LEU A 208 14.93 0.29 -19.53
CA LEU A 208 15.51 0.19 -18.19
C LEU A 208 15.68 -1.25 -17.66
N GLY A 209 15.76 -2.25 -18.54
CA GLY A 209 15.86 -3.67 -18.21
C GLY A 209 14.53 -4.40 -18.03
N HIS A 210 13.41 -3.70 -18.19
CA HIS A 210 12.05 -4.26 -18.20
C HIS A 210 11.45 -4.27 -19.60
N VAL A 211 10.36 -5.00 -19.77
CA VAL A 211 9.41 -4.84 -20.87
C VAL A 211 8.13 -4.28 -20.28
N PHE A 212 7.88 -3.00 -20.53
CA PHE A 212 6.65 -2.32 -20.09
C PHE A 212 5.51 -2.66 -21.05
N LEU A 213 4.30 -2.82 -20.53
CA LEU A 213 3.10 -2.89 -21.33
C LEU A 213 2.76 -1.49 -21.89
N ASP A 214 1.91 -1.42 -22.91
CA ASP A 214 1.25 -0.15 -23.22
C ASP A 214 0.45 0.34 -22.00
N ALA A 215 0.43 1.64 -21.76
CA ALA A 215 -0.17 2.21 -20.55
C ALA A 215 -1.69 2.03 -20.51
N TYR A 216 -2.37 2.11 -21.66
CA TYR A 216 -3.80 1.84 -21.75
C TYR A 216 -4.10 0.35 -21.57
N GLU A 217 -3.33 -0.53 -22.23
CA GLU A 217 -3.44 -1.98 -22.04
C GLU A 217 -3.20 -2.39 -20.58
N SER A 218 -2.25 -1.75 -19.91
CA SER A 218 -2.00 -1.96 -18.48
C SER A 218 -3.25 -1.67 -17.63
N ALA A 219 -3.93 -0.55 -17.86
CA ALA A 219 -5.19 -0.22 -17.19
C ALA A 219 -6.33 -1.18 -17.57
N GLU A 220 -6.40 -1.57 -18.83
CA GLU A 220 -7.39 -2.53 -19.36
C GLU A 220 -7.20 -3.93 -18.75
N LEU A 221 -5.96 -4.36 -18.50
CA LEU A 221 -5.67 -5.61 -17.78
C LEU A 221 -6.18 -5.57 -16.35
N TRP A 222 -5.97 -4.48 -15.61
CA TRP A 222 -6.55 -4.30 -14.28
C TRP A 222 -8.09 -4.36 -14.33
N ALA A 223 -8.70 -3.67 -15.30
CA ALA A 223 -10.14 -3.64 -15.48
C ALA A 223 -10.71 -5.05 -15.82
N THR A 224 -10.04 -5.77 -16.70
CA THR A 224 -10.40 -7.14 -17.06
C THR A 224 -10.28 -8.09 -15.88
N LYS A 225 -9.19 -7.96 -15.09
CA LYS A 225 -8.95 -8.79 -13.91
C LYS A 225 -10.07 -8.68 -12.88
N PHE A 226 -10.67 -7.51 -12.73
CA PHE A 226 -11.72 -7.25 -11.73
C PHE A 226 -13.12 -7.13 -12.35
N ASN A 227 -13.31 -7.69 -13.54
CA ASN A 227 -14.62 -7.76 -14.24
C ASN A 227 -15.30 -6.39 -14.39
N CYS A 228 -14.52 -5.32 -14.61
CA CYS A 228 -15.04 -3.99 -14.86
C CYS A 228 -15.75 -3.91 -16.25
N SER A 229 -16.46 -2.80 -16.49
CA SER A 229 -16.99 -2.47 -17.82
C SER A 229 -15.87 -2.49 -18.85
N GLN A 230 -16.07 -3.23 -19.97
CA GLN A 230 -15.09 -3.33 -21.04
C GLN A 230 -14.94 -2.03 -21.84
N ASN A 231 -15.93 -1.16 -21.80
CA ASN A 231 -15.92 0.14 -22.46
C ASN A 231 -15.78 1.22 -21.38
N PRO A 232 -14.61 1.86 -21.25
CA PRO A 232 -14.44 2.92 -20.26
C PRO A 232 -15.27 4.16 -20.62
N ASN A 233 -15.74 4.86 -19.61
CA ASN A 233 -16.21 6.22 -19.78
C ASN A 233 -14.99 7.13 -20.00
N ILE A 234 -14.98 7.86 -21.13
CA ILE A 234 -13.87 8.74 -21.52
C ILE A 234 -14.25 10.19 -21.18
N ILE A 235 -13.43 10.84 -20.37
CA ILE A 235 -13.63 12.21 -19.91
C ILE A 235 -12.45 13.05 -20.39
N MET A 236 -12.72 14.10 -21.17
CA MET A 236 -11.70 15.06 -21.58
C MET A 236 -11.49 16.12 -20.46
N LEU A 237 -10.27 16.27 -20.01
CA LEU A 237 -9.85 17.25 -18.99
C LEU A 237 -8.91 18.28 -19.65
N GLY A 238 -9.46 19.15 -20.49
CA GLY A 238 -8.67 19.99 -21.36
C GLY A 238 -8.02 19.17 -22.47
N GLN A 239 -6.68 19.07 -22.49
CA GLN A 239 -5.95 18.21 -23.43
C GLN A 239 -5.80 16.78 -22.90
N ASP A 240 -5.92 16.59 -21.58
CA ASP A 240 -5.73 15.31 -20.93
C ASP A 240 -6.96 14.40 -21.07
N THR A 241 -6.73 13.10 -21.00
CA THR A 241 -7.81 12.11 -21.13
C THR A 241 -7.85 11.21 -19.91
N LEU A 242 -9.01 11.15 -19.26
CA LEU A 242 -9.30 10.23 -18.18
C LEU A 242 -10.21 9.09 -18.69
N TYR A 243 -9.70 7.87 -18.63
CA TYR A 243 -10.46 6.64 -18.88
C TYR A 243 -10.93 6.08 -17.55
N VAL A 244 -12.23 5.81 -17.41
CA VAL A 244 -12.86 5.28 -16.20
C VAL A 244 -13.53 3.95 -16.53
N PHE A 245 -12.95 2.86 -16.06
CA PHE A 245 -13.53 1.53 -16.07
C PHE A 245 -14.26 1.34 -14.75
N ASP A 246 -15.56 1.43 -14.77
CA ASP A 246 -16.44 1.29 -13.62
C ASP A 246 -17.11 -0.10 -13.57
N SER A 247 -18.07 -0.26 -12.65
CA SER A 247 -18.85 -1.49 -12.50
C SER A 247 -17.98 -2.73 -12.23
N CYS A 248 -16.82 -2.52 -11.64
CA CYS A 248 -15.91 -3.59 -11.23
C CYS A 248 -16.50 -4.38 -10.05
N GLU A 249 -16.03 -5.61 -9.86
CA GLU A 249 -16.38 -6.39 -8.68
C GLU A 249 -15.96 -5.68 -7.38
N ASN A 250 -16.69 -5.94 -6.29
CA ASN A 250 -16.47 -5.34 -4.98
C ASN A 250 -16.44 -3.80 -4.97
N GLU A 251 -17.21 -3.16 -5.85
CA GLU A 251 -17.32 -1.69 -5.95
C GLU A 251 -15.97 -1.00 -6.22
N LYS A 252 -15.05 -1.70 -6.90
CA LYS A 252 -13.78 -1.12 -7.31
C LYS A 252 -13.91 -0.31 -8.59
N GLU A 253 -12.87 0.45 -8.88
CA GLU A 253 -12.81 1.29 -10.08
C GLU A 253 -11.37 1.36 -10.58
N ILE A 254 -11.19 1.23 -11.89
CA ILE A 254 -9.91 1.41 -12.55
C ILE A 254 -9.97 2.69 -13.36
N ARG A 255 -8.99 3.55 -13.15
CA ARG A 255 -8.81 4.80 -13.90
C ARG A 255 -7.45 4.84 -14.55
N TYR A 256 -7.41 5.38 -15.75
CA TYR A 256 -6.18 5.75 -16.42
C TYR A 256 -6.25 7.22 -16.82
N LEU A 257 -5.37 8.03 -16.23
CA LEU A 257 -5.20 9.44 -16.59
C LEU A 257 -3.98 9.57 -17.50
N ARG A 258 -4.23 9.89 -18.75
CA ARG A 258 -3.22 10.23 -19.76
C ARG A 258 -3.06 11.76 -19.78
N ILE A 259 -1.86 12.24 -19.44
CA ILE A 259 -1.50 13.66 -19.46
C ILE A 259 -0.78 13.92 -20.79
N GLU A 260 -1.39 14.69 -21.70
CA GLU A 260 -0.95 14.76 -23.10
C GLU A 260 0.45 15.35 -23.26
N ASP A 261 0.75 16.47 -22.58
CA ASP A 261 2.08 17.09 -22.60
C ASP A 261 2.97 16.64 -21.42
N GLY A 262 2.56 15.59 -20.68
CA GLY A 262 3.25 15.10 -19.49
C GLY A 262 4.53 14.36 -19.85
N GLU A 263 5.64 14.77 -19.28
CA GLU A 263 6.92 14.05 -19.30
C GLU A 263 7.02 13.08 -18.11
N HIS A 264 8.16 12.40 -17.94
CA HIS A 264 8.40 11.47 -16.83
C HIS A 264 8.23 12.11 -15.44
N ASN A 265 8.66 13.36 -15.29
CA ASN A 265 8.55 14.12 -14.04
C ASN A 265 7.23 14.92 -14.00
N LEU A 266 6.16 14.24 -13.63
CA LEU A 266 4.84 14.86 -13.51
C LEU A 266 4.74 15.77 -12.27
N PRO A 267 3.88 16.81 -12.30
CA PRO A 267 3.73 17.78 -11.21
C PRO A 267 2.92 17.17 -10.02
N LEU A 268 3.59 16.38 -9.18
CA LEU A 268 2.97 15.60 -8.10
C LEU A 268 2.10 16.44 -7.13
N HIS A 269 2.48 17.70 -6.88
CA HIS A 269 1.73 18.57 -5.96
C HIS A 269 0.35 18.97 -6.52
N ILE A 270 0.17 18.93 -7.84
CA ILE A 270 -1.13 19.15 -8.51
C ILE A 270 -1.89 17.81 -8.57
N LEU A 271 -1.23 16.77 -9.05
CA LEU A 271 -1.83 15.46 -9.24
C LEU A 271 -2.34 14.83 -7.93
N PHE A 272 -1.68 15.10 -6.80
CA PHE A 272 -2.05 14.49 -5.55
C PHE A 272 -3.45 14.89 -5.07
N GLN A 273 -3.96 16.04 -5.46
CA GLN A 273 -5.34 16.44 -5.17
C GLN A 273 -6.34 15.43 -5.78
N ASP A 274 -6.14 15.07 -7.04
CA ASP A 274 -7.00 14.10 -7.74
C ASP A 274 -6.80 12.68 -7.20
N VAL A 275 -5.55 12.32 -6.89
CA VAL A 275 -5.22 11.03 -6.25
C VAL A 275 -5.90 10.92 -4.89
N TRP A 276 -5.84 11.97 -4.05
CA TRP A 276 -6.47 11.94 -2.74
C TRP A 276 -8.00 11.88 -2.84
N ALA A 277 -8.59 12.64 -3.75
CA ALA A 277 -10.03 12.57 -4.02
C ALA A 277 -10.46 11.17 -4.52
N PHE A 278 -9.59 10.48 -5.28
CA PHE A 278 -9.82 9.10 -5.69
C PHE A 278 -9.73 8.13 -4.50
N PHE A 279 -8.69 8.22 -3.66
CA PHE A 279 -8.50 7.36 -2.50
C PHE A 279 -9.65 7.45 -1.49
N GLN A 280 -10.17 8.65 -1.23
CA GLN A 280 -11.27 8.88 -0.29
C GLN A 280 -12.59 8.19 -0.67
N ARG A 281 -12.70 7.65 -1.88
CA ARG A 281 -13.89 6.92 -2.35
C ARG A 281 -13.93 5.47 -1.85
N PHE A 282 -12.82 4.97 -1.37
CA PHE A 282 -12.63 3.57 -0.96
C PHE A 282 -12.10 3.47 0.51
#